data_51ddbfe810ddbc9b5a8a7e33ad0049b2
#
_entry.id   51ddbfe810ddbc9b5a8a7e33ad0049b2
#
_cell.length_a   1.000
_cell.length_b   1.000
_cell.length_c   1.000
_cell.angle_alpha   90.00
_cell.angle_beta   90.00
_cell.angle_gamma   90.00
#
_symmetry.space_group_name_H-M   'P 1'
#
loop_
_entity.id
_entity.type
_entity.pdbx_description
1 polymer ?
#
loop_
_entity_poly.entity_id
_entity_poly.type
_entity_poly.pdbx_seq_one_letter_code
_entity_poly.pdbx_strand_id
1 'polypeptide(L)'
;MKIEDAKDKLANEVIKDFVWRRRWRLVTWIGVSIFAMFAIVKYLLAYGLPTLGDQIAVIGIKGEIGQGQIASADKVVPVLRSSFENENVKVVILEINSGGGSPSEAERITSEIDRLKKKHPKPIVSVIGGLGASAAYMIAVHTDNVVAGKYSLVGSIGVIMQGYDAHKLAERFDIKQHVYASGPFKDLMNPLHEPTDAEKKVLQAIVDNAAQAFIAEVKEKRGKKLTRDDIYTGEVWNGLDAVKFGLIDKIGTLESVTAGYSNLKVSNFGPNLKSPFSANFAHALGAGFAEGALTLGKQQIEYVK
;
A
#
# COMPACT_ATOMS: atom_id res chain seq x y z
N MET A 1 -50.18 29.43 54.76
CA MET A 1 -50.81 28.80 53.60
C MET A 1 -50.17 29.16 52.26
N LYS A 2 -49.99 30.45 51.90
CA LYS A 2 -49.33 30.81 50.56
C LYS A 2 -47.86 30.49 50.35
N ILE A 3 -47.05 30.40 51.41
CA ILE A 3 -45.60 30.17 51.30
C ILE A 3 -45.29 28.68 51.22
N GLU A 4 -46.00 27.81 51.85
CA GLU A 4 -45.86 26.34 51.74
C GLU A 4 -46.29 25.83 50.37
N ASP A 5 -47.39 26.31 49.82
CA ASP A 5 -47.81 25.97 48.45
C ASP A 5 -46.79 26.38 47.38
N ALA A 6 -46.09 27.52 47.61
CA ALA A 6 -45.03 27.97 46.69
C ALA A 6 -43.76 27.09 46.78
N LYS A 7 -43.40 26.64 48.00
CA LYS A 7 -42.28 25.72 48.20
C LYS A 7 -42.53 24.34 47.55
N ASP A 8 -43.73 23.81 47.72
CA ASP A 8 -44.11 22.51 47.13
C ASP A 8 -44.17 22.56 45.60
N LYS A 9 -44.64 23.67 45.02
CA LYS A 9 -44.56 23.86 43.57
C LYS A 9 -43.12 23.91 43.05
N LEU A 10 -42.23 24.67 43.72
CA LEU A 10 -40.83 24.78 43.34
C LEU A 10 -40.10 23.44 43.47
N ALA A 11 -40.33 22.69 44.55
CA ALA A 11 -39.79 21.36 44.76
C ALA A 11 -40.21 20.38 43.65
N ASN A 12 -41.48 20.40 43.27
CA ASN A 12 -42.03 19.56 42.23
C ASN A 12 -41.47 19.92 40.82
N GLU A 13 -41.24 21.20 40.53
CA GLU A 13 -40.59 21.62 39.28
C GLU A 13 -39.11 21.16 39.22
N VAL A 14 -38.35 21.33 40.30
CA VAL A 14 -36.98 20.87 40.39
C VAL A 14 -36.86 19.35 40.24
N ILE A 15 -37.75 18.59 40.87
CA ILE A 15 -37.81 17.14 40.76
C ILE A 15 -38.13 16.73 39.31
N LYS A 16 -39.11 17.36 38.67
CA LYS A 16 -39.48 17.12 37.26
C LYS A 16 -38.26 17.39 36.33
N ASP A 17 -37.58 18.49 36.54
CA ASP A 17 -36.43 18.89 35.71
C ASP A 17 -35.26 17.91 35.91
N PHE A 18 -34.99 17.47 37.15
CA PHE A 18 -33.98 16.48 37.48
C PHE A 18 -34.29 15.11 36.84
N VAL A 19 -35.53 14.64 36.94
CA VAL A 19 -36.00 13.38 36.34
C VAL A 19 -35.95 13.47 34.83
N TRP A 20 -36.32 14.59 34.22
CA TRP A 20 -36.26 14.83 32.78
C TRP A 20 -34.84 14.81 32.26
N ARG A 21 -33.89 15.55 32.91
CA ARG A 21 -32.45 15.53 32.55
C ARG A 21 -31.85 14.14 32.70
N ARG A 22 -32.19 13.37 33.72
CA ARG A 22 -31.73 12.00 33.90
C ARG A 22 -32.26 11.07 32.81
N ARG A 23 -33.52 11.21 32.41
CA ARG A 23 -34.11 10.45 31.27
C ARG A 23 -33.41 10.79 29.96
N TRP A 24 -33.20 12.07 29.69
CA TRP A 24 -32.48 12.49 28.50
C TRP A 24 -31.01 11.99 28.45
N ARG A 25 -30.29 12.02 29.55
CA ARG A 25 -28.96 11.40 29.63
C ARG A 25 -29.00 9.90 29.33
N LEU A 26 -29.96 9.17 29.85
CA LEU A 26 -30.13 7.75 29.54
C LEU A 26 -30.41 7.52 28.06
N VAL A 27 -31.31 8.30 27.45
CA VAL A 27 -31.62 8.21 26.01
C VAL A 27 -30.37 8.51 25.16
N THR A 28 -29.62 9.55 25.51
CA THR A 28 -28.36 9.86 24.80
C THR A 28 -27.31 8.75 24.93
N TRP A 29 -27.12 8.19 26.13
CA TRP A 29 -26.19 7.07 26.32
C TRP A 29 -26.64 5.81 25.58
N ILE A 30 -27.92 5.50 25.53
CA ILE A 30 -28.47 4.39 24.74
C ILE A 30 -28.19 4.65 23.23
N GLY A 31 -28.47 5.85 22.75
CA GLY A 31 -28.19 6.25 21.36
C GLY A 31 -26.72 6.11 20.98
N VAL A 32 -25.82 6.59 21.84
CA VAL A 32 -24.36 6.44 21.66
C VAL A 32 -23.94 4.97 21.66
N SER A 33 -24.51 4.15 22.56
CA SER A 33 -24.20 2.72 22.63
C SER A 33 -24.67 1.96 21.39
N ILE A 34 -25.87 2.26 20.89
CA ILE A 34 -26.41 1.67 19.64
C ILE A 34 -25.54 2.08 18.46
N PHE A 35 -25.14 3.34 18.38
CA PHE A 35 -24.27 3.84 17.30
C PHE A 35 -22.90 3.19 17.36
N ALA A 36 -22.29 3.06 18.56
CA ALA A 36 -21.01 2.39 18.76
C ALA A 36 -21.08 0.91 18.36
N MET A 37 -22.16 0.21 18.77
CA MET A 37 -22.41 -1.17 18.37
C MET A 37 -22.56 -1.32 16.85
N PHE A 38 -23.31 -0.43 16.23
CA PHE A 38 -23.45 -0.42 14.76
C PHE A 38 -22.14 -0.16 14.05
N ALA A 39 -21.31 0.76 14.55
CA ALA A 39 -19.96 1.02 14.02
C ALA A 39 -19.05 -0.20 14.18
N ILE A 40 -19.09 -0.88 15.32
CA ILE A 40 -18.33 -2.13 15.57
C ILE A 40 -18.81 -3.23 14.62
N VAL A 41 -20.12 -3.43 14.48
CA VAL A 41 -20.68 -4.42 13.56
C VAL A 41 -20.27 -4.13 12.12
N LYS A 42 -20.38 -2.87 11.69
CA LYS A 42 -19.90 -2.44 10.37
C LYS A 42 -18.41 -2.67 10.18
N TYR A 43 -17.59 -2.38 11.19
CA TYR A 43 -16.16 -2.66 11.17
C TYR A 43 -15.90 -4.16 11.03
N LEU A 44 -16.56 -5.01 11.84
CA LEU A 44 -16.41 -6.46 11.79
C LEU A 44 -16.90 -7.05 10.46
N LEU A 45 -17.96 -6.52 9.87
CA LEU A 45 -18.44 -6.94 8.54
C LEU A 45 -17.50 -6.49 7.41
N ALA A 46 -16.86 -5.33 7.55
CA ALA A 46 -15.95 -4.81 6.52
C ALA A 46 -14.55 -5.45 6.56
N TYR A 47 -14.07 -5.79 7.77
CA TYR A 47 -12.70 -6.27 7.99
C TYR A 47 -12.65 -7.72 8.48
N GLY A 48 -13.80 -8.34 8.75
CA GLY A 48 -13.91 -9.67 9.33
C GLY A 48 -13.62 -9.67 10.84
N LEU A 49 -14.00 -10.76 11.48
CA LEU A 49 -13.56 -11.03 12.86
C LEU A 49 -12.05 -11.26 12.84
N PRO A 50 -11.30 -10.79 13.87
CA PRO A 50 -9.89 -11.16 14.02
C PRO A 50 -9.82 -12.67 13.97
N THR A 51 -9.02 -13.19 13.04
CA THR A 51 -8.88 -14.64 12.86
C THR A 51 -8.16 -15.19 14.07
N LEU A 52 -8.91 -15.93 14.90
CA LEU A 52 -8.34 -16.73 15.97
C LEU A 52 -7.75 -18.00 15.32
N GLY A 53 -6.46 -18.23 15.52
CA GLY A 53 -5.76 -19.41 15.03
C GLY A 53 -4.70 -19.12 13.96
N ASP A 54 -3.96 -20.15 13.61
CA ASP A 54 -2.85 -20.09 12.67
C ASP A 54 -3.33 -19.76 11.24
N GLN A 55 -2.62 -18.84 10.56
CA GLN A 55 -3.05 -18.30 9.29
C GLN A 55 -1.90 -18.02 8.32
N ILE A 56 -2.25 -17.94 7.04
CA ILE A 56 -1.44 -17.43 5.96
C ILE A 56 -1.79 -15.97 5.77
N ALA A 57 -0.80 -15.08 5.78
CA ALA A 57 -0.99 -13.70 5.39
C ALA A 57 -0.74 -13.54 3.89
N VAL A 58 -1.77 -13.13 3.14
CA VAL A 58 -1.63 -12.76 1.72
C VAL A 58 -1.51 -11.25 1.61
N ILE A 59 -0.43 -10.79 0.99
CA ILE A 59 -0.11 -9.37 0.76
C ILE A 59 -0.07 -9.12 -0.74
N GLY A 60 -0.90 -8.18 -1.22
CA GLY A 60 -0.99 -7.87 -2.64
C GLY A 60 0.05 -6.85 -3.10
N ILE A 61 0.81 -7.20 -4.13
CA ILE A 61 1.66 -6.26 -4.90
C ILE A 61 1.00 -6.13 -6.28
N LYS A 62 0.04 -5.20 -6.39
CA LYS A 62 -0.84 -5.10 -7.57
C LYS A 62 -0.76 -3.73 -8.22
N GLY A 63 -0.65 -3.70 -9.56
CA GLY A 63 -0.51 -2.48 -10.34
C GLY A 63 0.91 -1.92 -10.31
N GLU A 64 1.06 -0.62 -10.56
CA GLU A 64 2.35 0.06 -10.59
C GLU A 64 2.96 0.19 -9.19
N ILE A 65 4.24 -0.10 -9.08
CA ILE A 65 5.04 0.13 -7.87
C ILE A 65 5.54 1.57 -7.90
N GLY A 66 4.98 2.43 -7.07
CA GLY A 66 5.31 3.85 -7.10
C GLY A 66 4.73 4.63 -5.93
N GLN A 67 5.28 5.81 -5.67
CA GLN A 67 4.78 6.69 -4.63
C GLN A 67 3.30 7.04 -4.87
N GLY A 68 2.48 6.95 -3.83
CA GLY A 68 1.04 7.19 -3.93
C GLY A 68 0.22 6.00 -4.46
N GLN A 69 0.84 5.03 -5.15
CA GLN A 69 0.18 3.85 -5.68
C GLN A 69 -0.20 2.86 -4.55
N ILE A 70 -1.01 1.84 -4.91
CA ILE A 70 -1.35 0.76 -3.94
C ILE A 70 -0.12 -0.04 -3.56
N ALA A 71 0.73 -0.34 -4.53
CA ALA A 71 1.97 -1.07 -4.33
C ALA A 71 3.15 -0.15 -3.96
N SER A 72 2.89 0.98 -3.27
CA SER A 72 3.95 1.82 -2.71
C SER A 72 4.55 1.19 -1.44
N ALA A 73 5.80 1.47 -1.16
CA ALA A 73 6.47 1.04 0.06
C ALA A 73 5.75 1.55 1.33
N ASP A 74 5.20 2.76 1.30
CA ASP A 74 4.45 3.34 2.42
C ASP A 74 3.21 2.52 2.81
N LYS A 75 2.64 1.78 1.85
CA LYS A 75 1.47 0.92 2.10
C LYS A 75 1.85 -0.54 2.32
N VAL A 76 2.85 -1.04 1.62
CA VAL A 76 3.26 -2.45 1.67
C VAL A 76 4.10 -2.75 2.91
N VAL A 77 5.05 -1.87 3.27
CA VAL A 77 5.97 -2.09 4.41
C VAL A 77 5.24 -2.24 5.74
N PRO A 78 4.25 -1.41 6.12
CA PRO A 78 3.48 -1.62 7.36
C PRO A 78 2.74 -2.96 7.39
N VAL A 79 2.23 -3.41 6.23
CA VAL A 79 1.54 -4.70 6.11
C VAL A 79 2.51 -5.86 6.27
N LEU A 80 3.70 -5.78 5.67
CA LEU A 80 4.78 -6.75 5.88
C LEU A 80 5.14 -6.85 7.35
N ARG A 81 5.38 -5.72 8.03
CA ARG A 81 5.70 -5.70 9.46
C ARG A 81 4.63 -6.39 10.29
N SER A 82 3.38 -5.98 10.14
CA SER A 82 2.27 -6.56 10.89
C SER A 82 2.12 -8.06 10.65
N SER A 83 2.39 -8.54 9.42
CA SER A 83 2.32 -9.96 9.08
C SER A 83 3.46 -10.77 9.72
N PHE A 84 4.67 -10.22 9.73
CA PHE A 84 5.83 -10.89 10.35
C PHE A 84 5.79 -10.85 11.89
N GLU A 85 5.27 -9.76 12.47
CA GLU A 85 5.17 -9.60 13.94
C GLU A 85 3.98 -10.37 14.53
N ASN A 86 2.98 -10.73 13.75
CA ASN A 86 1.82 -11.48 14.20
C ASN A 86 2.16 -12.98 14.39
N GLU A 87 2.13 -13.46 15.62
CA GLU A 87 2.47 -14.84 15.96
C GLU A 87 1.53 -15.89 15.33
N ASN A 88 0.29 -15.51 15.03
CA ASN A 88 -0.66 -16.40 14.35
C ASN A 88 -0.36 -16.55 12.85
N VAL A 89 0.42 -15.66 12.24
CA VAL A 89 0.86 -15.81 10.86
C VAL A 89 2.03 -16.78 10.79
N LYS A 90 1.81 -17.91 10.12
CA LYS A 90 2.84 -18.95 9.93
C LYS A 90 3.54 -18.85 8.59
N VAL A 91 2.89 -18.29 7.58
CA VAL A 91 3.40 -18.14 6.23
C VAL A 91 2.97 -16.79 5.70
N VAL A 92 3.87 -16.10 5.01
CA VAL A 92 3.58 -14.86 4.26
C VAL A 92 3.59 -15.18 2.77
N ILE A 93 2.57 -14.76 2.04
CA ILE A 93 2.50 -14.89 0.58
C ILE A 93 2.40 -13.48 -0.01
N LEU A 94 3.32 -13.16 -0.92
CA LEU A 94 3.22 -11.99 -1.78
C LEU A 94 2.47 -12.38 -3.05
N GLU A 95 1.24 -11.93 -3.20
CA GLU A 95 0.46 -12.08 -4.43
C GLU A 95 0.85 -10.94 -5.39
N ILE A 96 1.63 -11.26 -6.42
CA ILE A 96 2.20 -10.29 -7.34
C ILE A 96 1.43 -10.27 -8.66
N ASN A 97 0.96 -9.09 -9.04
CA ASN A 97 0.41 -8.82 -10.37
C ASN A 97 0.76 -7.37 -10.76
N SER A 98 2.02 -7.17 -11.19
CA SER A 98 2.62 -5.85 -11.42
C SER A 98 3.64 -5.89 -12.54
N GLY A 99 3.62 -4.88 -13.39
CA GLY A 99 4.63 -4.65 -14.42
C GLY A 99 5.93 -4.01 -13.90
N GLY A 100 6.00 -3.72 -12.61
CA GLY A 100 7.12 -3.01 -12.01
C GLY A 100 6.80 -1.55 -11.72
N GLY A 101 7.79 -0.69 -11.81
CA GLY A 101 7.70 0.75 -11.52
C GLY A 101 8.98 1.28 -10.91
N SER A 102 8.89 2.11 -9.88
CA SER A 102 10.02 2.78 -9.24
C SER A 102 10.98 1.79 -8.56
N PRO A 103 12.26 1.74 -8.96
CA PRO A 103 13.27 0.93 -8.29
C PRO A 103 13.45 1.30 -6.81
N SER A 104 13.39 2.57 -6.45
CA SER A 104 13.56 3.04 -5.08
C SER A 104 12.41 2.57 -4.15
N GLU A 105 11.18 2.49 -4.66
CA GLU A 105 10.07 1.92 -3.91
C GLU A 105 10.23 0.40 -3.73
N ALA A 106 10.69 -0.30 -4.77
CA ALA A 106 11.01 -1.72 -4.68
C ALA A 106 12.13 -1.99 -3.67
N GLU A 107 13.22 -1.20 -3.69
CA GLU A 107 14.34 -1.30 -2.75
C GLU A 107 13.87 -1.16 -1.29
N ARG A 108 12.98 -0.22 -0.99
CA ARG A 108 12.40 -0.06 0.35
C ARG A 108 11.63 -1.31 0.79
N ILE A 109 10.92 -1.95 -0.13
CA ILE A 109 10.17 -3.18 0.14
C ILE A 109 11.12 -4.37 0.32
N THR A 110 12.11 -4.55 -0.57
CA THR A 110 13.06 -5.67 -0.52
C THR A 110 13.95 -5.60 0.70
N SER A 111 14.46 -4.42 1.04
CA SER A 111 15.24 -4.19 2.26
C SER A 111 14.45 -4.55 3.52
N GLU A 112 13.16 -4.23 3.54
CA GLU A 112 12.30 -4.58 4.67
C GLU A 112 12.01 -6.09 4.73
N ILE A 113 11.80 -6.75 3.59
CA ILE A 113 11.66 -8.22 3.54
C ILE A 113 12.91 -8.89 4.13
N ASP A 114 14.10 -8.49 3.67
CA ASP A 114 15.35 -9.07 4.15
C ASP A 114 15.58 -8.81 5.65
N ARG A 115 15.21 -7.64 6.15
CA ARG A 115 15.26 -7.30 7.58
C ARG A 115 14.30 -8.16 8.41
N LEU A 116 13.07 -8.32 7.93
CA LEU A 116 12.04 -9.07 8.62
C LEU A 116 12.35 -10.58 8.64
N LYS A 117 12.84 -11.13 7.53
CA LYS A 117 13.29 -12.54 7.47
C LYS A 117 14.39 -12.85 8.51
N LYS A 118 15.30 -11.91 8.74
CA LYS A 118 16.36 -12.06 9.75
C LYS A 118 15.80 -11.99 11.18
N LYS A 119 14.84 -11.09 11.43
CA LYS A 119 14.29 -10.85 12.77
C LYS A 119 13.22 -11.85 13.15
N HIS A 120 12.41 -12.26 12.20
CA HIS A 120 11.27 -13.16 12.38
C HIS A 120 11.33 -14.25 11.30
N PRO A 121 12.01 -15.37 11.52
CA PRO A 121 12.19 -16.41 10.50
C PRO A 121 10.86 -17.12 10.20
N LYS A 122 10.10 -16.55 9.26
CA LYS A 122 8.85 -17.12 8.72
C LYS A 122 9.01 -17.37 7.24
N PRO A 123 8.45 -18.47 6.68
CA PRO A 123 8.41 -18.67 5.24
C PRO A 123 7.70 -17.53 4.52
N ILE A 124 8.34 -17.02 3.49
CA ILE A 124 7.74 -16.03 2.58
C ILE A 124 7.84 -16.53 1.14
N VAL A 125 6.73 -16.49 0.42
CA VAL A 125 6.63 -17.00 -0.95
C VAL A 125 6.00 -15.94 -1.84
N SER A 126 6.63 -15.67 -2.99
CA SER A 126 6.00 -14.87 -4.04
C SER A 126 5.19 -15.76 -4.98
N VAL A 127 3.96 -15.34 -5.26
CA VAL A 127 3.06 -15.98 -6.23
C VAL A 127 2.69 -14.96 -7.28
N ILE A 128 3.25 -15.13 -8.48
CA ILE A 128 3.01 -14.26 -9.63
C ILE A 128 1.75 -14.76 -10.35
N GLY A 129 0.70 -13.94 -10.35
CA GLY A 129 -0.57 -14.23 -11.03
C GLY A 129 -0.47 -14.04 -12.54
N GLY A 130 -0.68 -12.81 -13.03
CA GLY A 130 -0.58 -12.48 -14.45
C GLY A 130 0.80 -11.97 -14.85
N LEU A 131 1.34 -11.03 -14.08
CA LEU A 131 2.57 -10.31 -14.42
C LEU A 131 3.42 -10.08 -13.16
N GLY A 132 4.71 -10.39 -13.26
CA GLY A 132 5.73 -10.10 -12.25
C GLY A 132 7.02 -9.68 -12.92
N ALA A 133 7.08 -8.43 -13.37
CA ALA A 133 8.14 -7.92 -14.23
C ALA A 133 8.88 -6.73 -13.59
N SER A 134 10.15 -6.54 -13.98
CA SER A 134 10.98 -5.40 -13.56
C SER A 134 11.03 -5.27 -12.03
N ALA A 135 10.71 -4.11 -11.44
CA ALA A 135 10.69 -3.90 -9.99
C ALA A 135 9.80 -4.90 -9.22
N ALA A 136 8.76 -5.47 -9.84
CA ALA A 136 7.95 -6.51 -9.22
C ALA A 136 8.71 -7.86 -9.15
N TYR A 137 9.52 -8.17 -10.15
CA TYR A 137 10.41 -9.32 -10.11
C TYR A 137 11.55 -9.12 -9.10
N MET A 138 12.09 -7.90 -9.00
CA MET A 138 13.04 -7.53 -7.94
C MET A 138 12.49 -7.87 -6.55
N ILE A 139 11.25 -7.51 -6.26
CA ILE A 139 10.60 -7.87 -4.99
C ILE A 139 10.45 -9.40 -4.87
N ALA A 140 10.03 -10.07 -5.95
CA ALA A 140 9.78 -11.50 -5.92
C ALA A 140 11.02 -12.32 -5.53
N VAL A 141 12.20 -11.97 -6.03
CA VAL A 141 13.45 -12.73 -5.78
C VAL A 141 13.95 -12.64 -4.35
N HIS A 142 13.45 -11.70 -3.53
CA HIS A 142 13.77 -11.60 -2.09
C HIS A 142 12.98 -12.57 -1.21
N THR A 143 12.02 -13.30 -1.79
CA THR A 143 11.28 -14.35 -1.08
C THR A 143 12.02 -15.70 -1.13
N ASP A 144 11.59 -16.65 -0.32
CA ASP A 144 12.25 -17.97 -0.25
C ASP A 144 11.96 -18.81 -1.51
N ASN A 145 10.77 -18.64 -2.08
CA ASN A 145 10.37 -19.28 -3.32
C ASN A 145 9.56 -18.33 -4.20
N VAL A 146 9.81 -18.39 -5.49
CA VAL A 146 9.06 -17.67 -6.52
C VAL A 146 8.22 -18.68 -7.30
N VAL A 147 6.91 -18.52 -7.26
CA VAL A 147 5.93 -19.35 -7.95
C VAL A 147 5.21 -18.51 -8.98
N ALA A 148 4.97 -19.03 -10.18
CA ALA A 148 4.18 -18.34 -11.19
C ALA A 148 3.27 -19.31 -11.96
N GLY A 149 2.15 -18.82 -12.46
CA GLY A 149 1.31 -19.58 -13.38
C GLY A 149 2.04 -19.85 -14.70
N LYS A 150 1.68 -20.93 -15.39
CA LYS A 150 2.29 -21.27 -16.68
C LYS A 150 2.18 -20.18 -17.75
N TYR A 151 1.15 -19.36 -17.66
CA TYR A 151 0.90 -18.21 -18.56
C TYR A 151 1.30 -16.87 -17.98
N SER A 152 1.77 -16.82 -16.74
CA SER A 152 2.27 -15.59 -16.12
C SER A 152 3.50 -15.08 -16.86
N LEU A 153 3.64 -13.78 -16.99
CA LEU A 153 4.82 -13.13 -17.56
C LEU A 153 5.79 -12.74 -16.43
N VAL A 154 7.04 -13.14 -16.57
CA VAL A 154 8.08 -12.98 -15.55
C VAL A 154 9.36 -12.43 -16.19
N GLY A 155 10.14 -11.65 -15.46
CA GLY A 155 11.43 -11.15 -15.90
C GLY A 155 11.45 -9.63 -16.10
N SER A 156 11.68 -9.16 -17.31
CA SER A 156 11.96 -7.74 -17.60
C SER A 156 13.05 -7.19 -16.68
N ILE A 157 14.18 -7.95 -16.60
CA ILE A 157 15.34 -7.57 -15.80
C ILE A 157 16.11 -6.53 -16.59
N GLY A 158 15.91 -5.28 -16.24
CA GLY A 158 16.46 -4.11 -16.90
C GLY A 158 15.87 -2.82 -16.38
N VAL A 159 16.42 -1.70 -16.83
CA VAL A 159 16.01 -0.35 -16.46
C VAL A 159 15.79 0.47 -17.72
N ILE A 160 14.75 1.25 -17.77
CA ILE A 160 14.50 2.22 -18.82
C ILE A 160 14.31 3.62 -18.22
N MET A 161 14.74 4.62 -18.97
CA MET A 161 14.37 6.02 -18.78
C MET A 161 13.85 6.54 -20.11
N GLN A 162 12.65 7.06 -20.13
CA GLN A 162 11.99 7.50 -21.37
C GLN A 162 11.42 8.89 -21.22
N GLY A 163 11.50 9.66 -22.29
CA GLY A 163 10.92 11.00 -22.42
C GLY A 163 10.45 11.23 -23.85
N TYR A 164 9.70 12.29 -24.05
CA TYR A 164 9.27 12.71 -25.37
C TYR A 164 10.07 13.93 -25.80
N ASP A 165 10.42 13.99 -27.07
CA ASP A 165 11.02 15.13 -27.73
C ASP A 165 9.95 15.85 -28.56
N ALA A 166 9.62 17.06 -28.17
CA ALA A 166 8.61 17.91 -28.81
C ALA A 166 9.21 19.20 -29.37
N HIS A 167 10.56 19.37 -29.44
CA HIS A 167 11.19 20.63 -29.86
C HIS A 167 10.73 21.07 -31.24
N LYS A 168 10.69 20.17 -32.24
CA LYS A 168 10.21 20.47 -33.58
C LYS A 168 8.75 20.89 -33.66
N LEU A 169 7.93 20.35 -32.73
CA LEU A 169 6.53 20.75 -32.63
C LEU A 169 6.42 22.18 -32.06
N ALA A 170 7.20 22.51 -31.05
CA ALA A 170 7.27 23.85 -30.48
C ALA A 170 7.72 24.89 -31.52
N GLU A 171 8.75 24.56 -32.30
CA GLU A 171 9.23 25.43 -33.40
C GLU A 171 8.14 25.75 -34.44
N ARG A 172 7.31 24.75 -34.81
CA ARG A 172 6.21 24.97 -35.78
C ARG A 172 5.16 25.98 -35.31
N PHE A 173 5.02 26.15 -34.00
CA PHE A 173 4.08 27.08 -33.38
C PHE A 173 4.77 28.35 -32.85
N ASP A 174 6.02 28.60 -33.24
CA ASP A 174 6.86 29.71 -32.74
C ASP A 174 6.90 29.79 -31.20
N ILE A 175 6.83 28.65 -30.53
CA ILE A 175 6.96 28.56 -29.09
C ILE A 175 8.44 28.53 -28.75
N LYS A 176 8.90 29.51 -27.97
CA LYS A 176 10.29 29.65 -27.53
C LYS A 176 10.36 29.48 -26.01
N GLN A 177 11.15 28.52 -25.57
CA GLN A 177 11.45 28.33 -24.15
C GLN A 177 12.77 29.08 -23.82
N HIS A 178 12.78 29.80 -22.72
CA HIS A 178 13.99 30.43 -22.17
C HIS A 178 14.34 29.76 -20.88
N VAL A 179 15.45 29.01 -20.85
CA VAL A 179 15.94 28.29 -19.67
C VAL A 179 17.16 29.02 -19.11
N TYR A 180 17.13 29.31 -17.81
CA TYR A 180 18.23 29.89 -17.05
C TYR A 180 18.68 28.89 -15.99
N ALA A 181 19.68 28.08 -16.28
CA ALA A 181 20.12 27.00 -15.45
C ALA A 181 21.48 27.28 -14.81
N SER A 182 21.69 26.86 -13.57
CA SER A 182 22.97 26.99 -12.85
C SER A 182 24.04 25.98 -13.29
N GLY A 183 23.69 25.04 -14.16
CA GLY A 183 24.62 24.03 -14.66
C GLY A 183 24.08 23.34 -15.91
N PRO A 184 24.97 22.73 -16.74
CA PRO A 184 24.64 22.24 -18.07
C PRO A 184 23.66 21.05 -18.08
N PHE A 185 23.51 20.34 -16.95
CA PHE A 185 22.65 19.15 -16.85
C PHE A 185 21.40 19.38 -15.96
N LYS A 186 21.08 20.64 -15.64
CA LYS A 186 19.87 20.94 -14.85
C LYS A 186 18.57 20.82 -15.65
N ASP A 187 18.69 20.80 -16.97
CA ASP A 187 17.59 20.74 -17.92
C ASP A 187 17.48 19.37 -18.63
N LEU A 188 18.06 18.33 -18.03
CA LEU A 188 17.97 16.98 -18.58
C LEU A 188 16.52 16.56 -18.80
N MET A 189 16.27 15.90 -19.93
CA MET A 189 14.95 15.41 -20.36
C MET A 189 13.91 16.52 -20.59
N ASN A 190 14.33 17.78 -20.81
CA ASN A 190 13.42 18.81 -21.25
C ASN A 190 12.87 18.46 -22.65
N PRO A 191 11.55 18.36 -22.83
CA PRO A 191 10.98 17.97 -24.12
C PRO A 191 11.05 19.06 -25.20
N LEU A 192 11.43 20.28 -24.84
CA LEU A 192 11.42 21.43 -25.77
C LEU A 192 12.79 21.78 -26.33
N HIS A 193 13.83 20.99 -26.06
CA HIS A 193 15.11 21.10 -26.77
C HIS A 193 15.63 19.73 -27.20
N GLU A 194 16.42 19.70 -28.26
CA GLU A 194 17.07 18.46 -28.71
C GLU A 194 18.17 18.06 -27.72
N PRO A 195 18.16 16.81 -27.17
CA PRO A 195 19.17 16.39 -26.23
C PRO A 195 20.57 16.37 -26.83
N THR A 196 21.52 16.98 -26.17
CA THR A 196 22.93 16.95 -26.55
C THR A 196 23.54 15.56 -26.33
N ASP A 197 24.69 15.27 -27.02
CA ASP A 197 25.41 14.01 -26.82
C ASP A 197 25.95 13.87 -25.38
N ALA A 198 26.26 14.97 -24.72
CA ALA A 198 26.68 14.96 -23.32
C ALA A 198 25.52 14.55 -22.40
N GLU A 199 24.32 15.06 -22.62
CA GLU A 199 23.11 14.70 -21.88
C GLU A 199 22.74 13.23 -22.10
N LYS A 200 22.76 12.77 -23.37
CA LYS A 200 22.53 11.35 -23.71
C LYS A 200 23.49 10.43 -22.96
N LYS A 201 24.79 10.77 -22.87
CA LYS A 201 25.78 10.00 -22.11
C LYS A 201 25.48 9.96 -20.62
N VAL A 202 25.07 11.09 -20.01
CA VAL A 202 24.72 11.14 -18.59
C VAL A 202 23.49 10.28 -18.30
N LEU A 203 22.45 10.40 -19.13
CA LEU A 203 21.22 9.62 -18.97
C LEU A 203 21.48 8.12 -19.14
N GLN A 204 22.27 7.73 -20.16
CA GLN A 204 22.63 6.34 -20.37
C GLN A 204 23.46 5.77 -19.20
N ALA A 205 24.39 6.53 -18.64
CA ALA A 205 25.15 6.10 -17.48
C ALA A 205 24.29 5.87 -16.23
N ILE A 206 23.25 6.68 -16.05
CA ILE A 206 22.27 6.48 -14.95
C ILE A 206 21.52 5.15 -15.16
N VAL A 207 21.05 4.90 -16.38
CA VAL A 207 20.35 3.65 -16.74
C VAL A 207 21.26 2.44 -16.55
N ASP A 208 22.49 2.51 -17.05
CA ASP A 208 23.46 1.40 -16.96
C ASP A 208 23.80 1.06 -15.51
N ASN A 209 24.04 2.07 -14.67
CA ASN A 209 24.34 1.87 -13.25
C ASN A 209 23.16 1.22 -12.52
N ALA A 210 21.95 1.69 -12.75
CA ALA A 210 20.75 1.13 -12.15
C ALA A 210 20.48 -0.31 -12.65
N ALA A 211 20.72 -0.59 -13.95
CA ALA A 211 20.59 -1.91 -14.51
C ALA A 211 21.61 -2.89 -13.92
N GLN A 212 22.87 -2.45 -13.76
CA GLN A 212 23.93 -3.28 -13.13
C GLN A 212 23.57 -3.61 -11.68
N ALA A 213 23.04 -2.67 -10.91
CA ALA A 213 22.59 -2.91 -9.54
C ALA A 213 21.47 -3.97 -9.50
N PHE A 214 20.45 -3.84 -10.36
CA PHE A 214 19.36 -4.82 -10.44
C PHE A 214 19.86 -6.21 -10.87
N ILE A 215 20.74 -6.29 -11.87
CA ILE A 215 21.36 -7.55 -12.32
C ILE A 215 22.17 -8.20 -11.18
N ALA A 216 22.93 -7.42 -10.43
CA ALA A 216 23.70 -7.92 -9.30
C ALA A 216 22.80 -8.53 -8.22
N GLU A 217 21.69 -7.86 -7.90
CA GLU A 217 20.68 -8.32 -6.94
C GLU A 217 20.03 -9.65 -7.40
N VAL A 218 19.61 -9.74 -8.67
CA VAL A 218 19.08 -10.99 -9.22
C VAL A 218 20.13 -12.11 -9.19
N LYS A 219 21.39 -11.82 -9.53
CA LYS A 219 22.48 -12.79 -9.44
C LYS A 219 22.72 -13.26 -8.00
N GLU A 220 22.66 -12.37 -7.03
CA GLU A 220 22.78 -12.72 -5.61
C GLU A 220 21.67 -13.68 -5.16
N LYS A 221 20.42 -13.35 -5.48
CA LYS A 221 19.25 -14.09 -5.00
C LYS A 221 18.95 -15.36 -5.81
N ARG A 222 19.27 -15.37 -7.10
CA ARG A 222 18.90 -16.45 -8.05
C ARG A 222 20.08 -17.12 -8.75
N GLY A 223 21.30 -16.55 -8.70
CA GLY A 223 22.43 -16.96 -9.56
C GLY A 223 22.69 -18.45 -9.65
N LYS A 224 22.58 -19.17 -8.53
CA LYS A 224 22.76 -20.64 -8.50
C LYS A 224 21.66 -21.43 -9.22
N LYS A 225 20.49 -20.83 -9.47
CA LYS A 225 19.32 -21.44 -10.11
C LYS A 225 19.23 -21.09 -11.60
N LEU A 226 19.90 -20.01 -12.02
CA LEU A 226 19.85 -19.53 -13.40
C LEU A 226 20.60 -20.50 -14.32
N THR A 227 20.02 -20.79 -15.46
CA THR A 227 20.55 -21.76 -16.46
C THR A 227 21.09 -21.07 -17.71
N ARG A 228 20.98 -19.73 -17.81
CA ARG A 228 21.48 -18.94 -18.94
C ARG A 228 21.87 -17.53 -18.50
N ASP A 229 22.78 -16.92 -19.23
CA ASP A 229 23.35 -15.60 -18.89
C ASP A 229 22.70 -14.43 -19.65
N ASP A 230 21.90 -14.70 -20.67
CA ASP A 230 21.28 -13.70 -21.55
C ASP A 230 19.85 -13.29 -21.11
N ILE A 231 19.54 -13.44 -19.83
CA ILE A 231 18.24 -13.09 -19.25
C ILE A 231 18.12 -11.62 -18.81
N TYR A 232 19.19 -10.84 -18.98
CA TYR A 232 19.29 -9.46 -18.50
C TYR A 232 19.03 -8.43 -19.61
N THR A 233 18.19 -8.79 -20.58
CA THR A 233 17.91 -7.99 -21.77
C THR A 233 16.65 -7.14 -21.66
N GLY A 234 15.91 -7.27 -20.54
CA GLY A 234 14.61 -6.65 -20.37
C GLY A 234 13.44 -7.46 -20.96
N GLU A 235 13.73 -8.67 -21.47
CA GLU A 235 12.67 -9.58 -21.96
C GLU A 235 11.79 -10.12 -20.83
N VAL A 236 10.59 -10.52 -21.20
CA VAL A 236 9.66 -11.27 -20.35
C VAL A 236 9.45 -12.67 -20.89
N TRP A 237 9.33 -13.62 -20.00
CA TRP A 237 9.10 -15.02 -20.34
C TRP A 237 7.81 -15.50 -19.69
N ASN A 238 7.12 -16.43 -20.35
CA ASN A 238 6.02 -17.13 -19.70
C ASN A 238 6.54 -18.05 -18.57
N GLY A 239 5.65 -18.48 -17.67
CA GLY A 239 6.06 -19.28 -16.52
C GLY A 239 6.75 -20.61 -16.91
N LEU A 240 6.36 -21.22 -18.07
CA LEU A 240 6.97 -22.46 -18.53
C LEU A 240 8.45 -22.30 -18.91
N ASP A 241 8.81 -21.16 -19.48
CA ASP A 241 10.20 -20.86 -19.81
C ASP A 241 10.92 -20.28 -18.58
N ALA A 242 10.25 -19.46 -17.79
CA ALA A 242 10.79 -18.90 -16.56
C ALA A 242 11.29 -19.98 -15.57
N VAL A 243 10.59 -21.11 -15.45
CA VAL A 243 11.03 -22.21 -14.58
C VAL A 243 12.25 -22.93 -15.17
N LYS A 244 12.32 -23.11 -16.51
CA LYS A 244 13.50 -23.71 -17.17
C LYS A 244 14.73 -22.82 -17.01
N PHE A 245 14.55 -21.51 -17.08
CA PHE A 245 15.63 -20.53 -16.95
C PHE A 245 16.05 -20.27 -15.50
N GLY A 246 15.34 -20.84 -14.54
CA GLY A 246 15.60 -20.64 -13.12
C GLY A 246 15.12 -19.31 -12.56
N LEU A 247 14.30 -18.56 -13.32
CA LEU A 247 13.70 -17.31 -12.87
C LEU A 247 12.63 -17.52 -11.80
N ILE A 248 11.94 -18.67 -11.83
CA ILE A 248 10.99 -19.09 -10.81
C ILE A 248 11.33 -20.52 -10.33
N ASP A 249 10.78 -20.91 -9.17
CA ASP A 249 11.08 -22.21 -8.57
C ASP A 249 10.12 -23.29 -9.03
N LYS A 250 8.86 -22.94 -9.28
CA LYS A 250 7.84 -23.89 -9.75
C LYS A 250 6.65 -23.18 -10.41
N ILE A 251 5.91 -23.96 -11.21
CA ILE A 251 4.61 -23.54 -11.73
C ILE A 251 3.55 -23.74 -10.65
N GLY A 252 2.69 -22.73 -10.46
CA GLY A 252 1.58 -22.79 -9.52
C GLY A 252 0.75 -21.52 -9.51
N THR A 253 -0.40 -21.58 -8.82
CA THR A 253 -1.30 -20.44 -8.56
C THR A 253 -1.39 -20.19 -7.07
N LEU A 254 -2.01 -19.08 -6.65
CA LEU A 254 -2.23 -18.76 -5.24
C LEU A 254 -2.99 -19.90 -4.55
N GLU A 255 -4.02 -20.44 -5.20
CA GLU A 255 -4.83 -21.53 -4.67
C GLU A 255 -3.99 -22.80 -4.48
N SER A 256 -3.13 -23.14 -5.45
CA SER A 256 -2.26 -24.31 -5.34
C SER A 256 -1.21 -24.18 -4.26
N VAL A 257 -0.70 -22.98 -4.02
CA VAL A 257 0.26 -22.71 -2.93
C VAL A 257 -0.43 -22.75 -1.58
N THR A 258 -1.59 -22.11 -1.44
CA THR A 258 -2.34 -22.10 -0.18
C THR A 258 -2.90 -23.48 0.19
N ALA A 259 -3.28 -24.29 -0.80
CA ALA A 259 -3.70 -25.68 -0.57
C ALA A 259 -2.61 -26.55 0.07
N GLY A 260 -1.33 -26.23 -0.15
CA GLY A 260 -0.19 -26.87 0.54
C GLY A 260 -0.13 -26.62 2.05
N TYR A 261 -0.93 -25.68 2.55
CA TYR A 261 -1.04 -25.30 3.96
C TYR A 261 -2.49 -25.46 4.47
N SER A 262 -3.11 -26.60 4.19
CA SER A 262 -4.53 -26.88 4.41
C SER A 262 -5.04 -26.64 5.83
N ASN A 263 -4.15 -26.67 6.84
CA ASN A 263 -4.48 -26.44 8.25
C ASN A 263 -4.48 -24.93 8.63
N LEU A 264 -4.08 -24.04 7.71
CA LEU A 264 -3.98 -22.61 7.95
C LEU A 264 -5.12 -21.87 7.26
N LYS A 265 -5.69 -20.88 7.92
CA LYS A 265 -6.68 -19.99 7.32
C LYS A 265 -6.00 -18.97 6.43
N VAL A 266 -6.49 -18.78 5.21
CA VAL A 266 -6.00 -17.73 4.32
C VAL A 266 -6.63 -16.39 4.70
N SER A 267 -5.81 -15.39 4.98
CA SER A 267 -6.25 -14.05 5.35
C SER A 267 -5.57 -13.00 4.49
N ASN A 268 -6.35 -12.09 3.93
CA ASN A 268 -5.83 -10.96 3.15
C ASN A 268 -5.42 -9.83 4.11
N PHE A 269 -4.14 -9.49 4.10
CA PHE A 269 -3.58 -8.42 4.92
C PHE A 269 -3.55 -7.06 4.19
N GLY A 270 -3.80 -7.04 2.89
CA GLY A 270 -3.76 -5.81 2.09
C GLY A 270 -2.47 -5.69 1.28
N PRO A 271 -2.04 -4.46 0.91
CA PRO A 271 -2.74 -3.20 1.10
C PRO A 271 -4.07 -3.15 0.33
N ASN A 272 -5.11 -2.83 1.05
CA ASN A 272 -6.43 -2.69 0.43
C ASN A 272 -6.58 -1.27 -0.13
N LEU A 273 -7.29 -1.13 -1.25
CA LEU A 273 -7.86 0.15 -1.66
C LEU A 273 -8.71 0.67 -0.51
N LYS A 274 -8.31 1.76 0.14
CA LYS A 274 -9.23 2.46 1.03
C LYS A 274 -10.43 2.84 0.18
N SER A 275 -11.60 2.31 0.53
CA SER A 275 -12.84 2.80 -0.09
C SER A 275 -12.87 4.32 0.07
N PRO A 276 -13.09 5.10 -0.99
CA PRO A 276 -13.22 6.56 -0.89
C PRO A 276 -14.22 6.98 0.19
N PHE A 277 -15.21 6.13 0.45
CA PHE A 277 -16.22 6.30 1.48
C PHE A 277 -15.65 6.25 2.90
N SER A 278 -14.66 5.38 3.19
CA SER A 278 -14.10 5.27 4.54
C SER A 278 -13.20 6.46 4.92
N ALA A 279 -12.48 7.02 3.96
CA ALA A 279 -11.65 8.21 4.19
C ALA A 279 -12.50 9.48 4.39
N ASN A 280 -13.53 9.65 3.55
CA ASN A 280 -14.45 10.79 3.66
C ASN A 280 -15.35 10.70 4.91
N PHE A 281 -15.76 9.49 5.32
CA PHE A 281 -16.58 9.29 6.52
C PHE A 281 -15.77 9.54 7.80
N ALA A 282 -14.52 9.11 7.87
CA ALA A 282 -13.65 9.41 9.02
C ALA A 282 -13.32 10.92 9.12
N HIS A 283 -13.15 11.61 7.98
CA HIS A 283 -12.98 13.06 7.92
C HIS A 283 -14.26 13.81 8.31
N ALA A 284 -15.42 13.38 7.83
CA ALA A 284 -16.71 14.00 8.15
C ALA A 284 -17.08 13.83 9.63
N LEU A 285 -16.78 12.64 10.22
CA LEU A 285 -16.96 12.43 11.66
C LEU A 285 -15.99 13.31 12.48
N GLY A 286 -14.73 13.37 12.10
CA GLY A 286 -13.74 14.20 12.81
C GLY A 286 -14.07 15.69 12.75
N ALA A 287 -14.50 16.19 11.59
CA ALA A 287 -14.94 17.57 11.42
C ALA A 287 -16.25 17.86 12.20
N GLY A 288 -17.22 16.96 12.14
CA GLY A 288 -18.49 17.11 12.86
C GLY A 288 -18.34 17.09 14.37
N PHE A 289 -17.44 16.28 14.92
CA PHE A 289 -17.09 16.30 16.35
C PHE A 289 -16.36 17.57 16.76
N ALA A 290 -15.45 18.09 15.94
CA ALA A 290 -14.74 19.33 16.21
C ALA A 290 -15.68 20.55 16.18
N GLU A 291 -16.58 20.65 15.21
CA GLU A 291 -17.60 21.71 15.15
C GLU A 291 -18.62 21.61 16.28
N GLY A 292 -19.08 20.41 16.61
CA GLY A 292 -20.00 20.20 17.73
C GLY A 292 -19.40 20.59 19.08
N ALA A 293 -18.13 20.26 19.33
CA ALA A 293 -17.41 20.66 20.54
C ALA A 293 -17.19 22.18 20.63
N LEU A 294 -16.89 22.82 19.50
CA LEU A 294 -16.73 24.28 19.43
C LEU A 294 -18.05 25.03 19.64
N THR A 295 -19.16 24.49 19.16
CA THR A 295 -20.49 25.08 19.31
C THR A 295 -21.00 24.97 20.76
N LEU A 296 -20.77 23.82 21.41
CA LEU A 296 -21.09 23.63 22.83
C LEU A 296 -20.21 24.49 23.74
N GLY A 297 -18.95 24.68 23.40
CA GLY A 297 -18.05 25.60 24.14
C GLY A 297 -18.46 27.07 24.02
N LYS A 298 -18.97 27.52 22.88
CA LYS A 298 -19.46 28.88 22.69
C LYS A 298 -20.78 29.15 23.44
N GLN A 299 -21.69 28.19 23.50
CA GLN A 299 -22.94 28.32 24.27
C GLN A 299 -22.72 28.41 25.79
N GLN A 300 -21.67 27.76 26.33
CA GLN A 300 -21.35 27.89 27.76
C GLN A 300 -20.78 29.25 28.16
N ILE A 301 -20.15 29.96 27.23
CA ILE A 301 -19.58 31.29 27.51
C ILE A 301 -20.63 32.39 27.49
N GLU A 302 -21.73 32.19 26.78
CA GLU A 302 -22.84 33.16 26.68
C GLU A 302 -23.79 33.13 27.88
N TYR A 303 -23.77 32.06 28.68
CA TYR A 303 -24.59 31.95 29.93
C TYR A 303 -23.86 32.43 31.19
N VAL A 304 -22.61 32.93 31.09
CA VAL A 304 -21.80 33.41 32.20
C VAL A 304 -21.56 34.93 32.11
N LYS A 305 -22.23 35.62 31.21
CA LYS A 305 -22.34 37.10 31.22
C LYS A 305 -23.82 37.44 31.58
#